data_9ef0b280ea31ed68c59a4ce2febce1c4
#
_entry.id   9ef0b280ea31ed68c59a4ce2febce1c4
#
_cell.length_a   1.000
_cell.length_b   1.000
_cell.length_c   1.000
_cell.angle_alpha   90.00
_cell.angle_beta   90.00
_cell.angle_gamma   90.00
#
_symmetry.space_group_name_H-M   'P 1'
#
loop_
_entity.id
_entity.type
_entity.pdbx_description
1 polymer ?
#
loop_
_entity_poly.entity_id
_entity_poly.type
_entity_poly.pdbx_seq_one_letter_code
_entity_poly.pdbx_strand_id
1 'polypeptide(L)' 'MNLIVNGSPYPHNGAGTIAALLAENRLAPAMTAVMINGEVVRRSQWDAVRLKEGDAVELIVAAAGG' A
#
# COMPACT_ATOMS: atom_id res chain seq x y z
N MET A 1 7.24 -5.71 -10.10
CA MET A 1 6.11 -6.65 -9.93
C MET A 1 4.81 -5.96 -10.26
N ASN A 2 3.82 -6.72 -10.69
CA ASN A 2 2.51 -6.17 -11.00
C ASN A 2 1.58 -6.36 -9.81
N LEU A 3 1.00 -5.26 -9.37
CA LEU A 3 0.02 -5.24 -8.28
C LEU A 3 -1.31 -4.75 -8.84
N ILE A 4 -2.34 -4.84 -8.00
CA ILE A 4 -3.61 -4.16 -8.24
C ILE A 4 -3.76 -3.18 -7.09
N VAL A 5 -3.74 -1.89 -7.39
CA VAL A 5 -3.84 -0.85 -6.35
C VAL A 5 -5.13 -0.09 -6.55
N ASN A 6 -5.98 -0.10 -5.53
CA ASN A 6 -7.30 0.53 -5.58
C ASN A 6 -8.08 0.12 -6.82
N GLY A 7 -8.01 -1.16 -7.16
CA GLY A 7 -8.76 -1.73 -8.28
C GLY A 7 -8.13 -1.56 -9.65
N SER A 8 -6.97 -0.96 -9.76
CA SER A 8 -6.31 -0.72 -11.05
C SER A 8 -4.95 -1.43 -11.13
N PRO A 9 -4.59 -1.93 -12.32
CA PRO A 9 -3.25 -2.50 -12.51
C PRO A 9 -2.18 -1.47 -12.16
N TYR A 10 -1.17 -1.91 -11.44
CA TYR A 10 -0.11 -1.02 -10.95
C TYR A 10 1.25 -1.71 -11.05
N PRO A 11 2.13 -1.26 -11.93
CA PRO A 11 3.50 -1.78 -12.00
C PRO A 11 4.34 -1.15 -10.90
N HIS A 12 4.73 -1.97 -9.92
CA HIS A 12 5.58 -1.53 -8.83
C HIS A 12 7.03 -1.82 -9.17
N ASN A 13 7.87 -0.80 -9.20
CA ASN A 13 9.29 -0.91 -9.52
C ASN A 13 10.19 -0.73 -8.30
N GLY A 14 9.61 -0.65 -7.12
CA GLY A 14 10.36 -0.44 -5.90
C GLY A 14 10.75 -1.72 -5.19
N ALA A 15 11.01 -1.60 -3.90
CA ALA A 15 11.57 -2.69 -3.09
C ALA A 15 10.58 -3.77 -2.68
N GLY A 16 9.31 -3.66 -3.06
CA GLY A 16 8.29 -4.63 -2.68
C GLY A 16 7.81 -4.48 -1.24
N THR A 17 7.95 -3.29 -0.67
CA THR A 17 7.49 -2.99 0.68
C THR A 17 6.33 -2.01 0.64
N ILE A 18 5.53 -2.00 1.71
CA ILE A 18 4.44 -1.04 1.83
C ILE A 18 5.00 0.39 1.85
N ALA A 19 6.10 0.61 2.57
CA ALA A 19 6.72 1.94 2.63
C ALA A 19 7.13 2.44 1.25
N ALA A 20 7.73 1.57 0.42
CA ALA A 20 8.11 1.94 -0.93
C ALA A 20 6.89 2.28 -1.79
N LEU A 21 5.82 1.52 -1.65
CA LEU A 21 4.59 1.76 -2.41
C LEU A 21 3.97 3.11 -2.03
N LEU A 22 3.93 3.43 -0.74
CA LEU A 22 3.43 4.72 -0.29
C LEU A 22 4.29 5.88 -0.79
N ALA A 23 5.61 5.71 -0.76
CA ALA A 23 6.53 6.73 -1.25
C ALA A 23 6.33 7.00 -2.75
N GLU A 24 6.14 5.96 -3.55
CA GLU A 24 5.86 6.10 -4.97
C GLU A 24 4.59 6.91 -5.23
N ASN A 25 3.62 6.79 -4.35
CA ASN A 25 2.34 7.48 -4.48
C ASN A 25 2.29 8.79 -3.71
N ARG A 26 3.39 9.19 -3.09
CA ARG A 26 3.50 10.42 -2.30
C ARG A 26 2.46 10.47 -1.18
N LEU A 27 2.25 9.33 -0.52
CA LEU A 27 1.29 9.22 0.57
C LEU A 27 2.02 9.22 1.90
N ALA A 28 1.45 9.94 2.88
CA ALA A 28 2.00 10.00 4.22
C ALA A 28 1.61 8.74 4.99
N PRO A 29 2.57 7.97 5.53
CA PRO A 29 2.25 6.77 6.29
C PRO A 29 1.27 7.01 7.44
N ALA A 30 1.42 8.13 8.13
CA ALA A 30 0.57 8.44 9.29
C ALA A 30 -0.89 8.68 8.92
N MET A 31 -1.19 8.93 7.64
CA MET A 31 -2.54 9.25 7.17
C MET A 31 -3.10 8.19 6.25
N THR A 32 -2.43 7.06 6.12
CA THR A 32 -2.82 6.03 5.15
C THR A 32 -3.10 4.71 5.86
N ALA A 33 -4.26 4.14 5.57
CA ALA A 33 -4.57 2.77 5.95
C ALA A 33 -4.31 1.86 4.76
N VAL A 34 -3.80 0.66 5.03
CA VAL A 34 -3.41 -0.29 4.01
C VAL A 34 -4.16 -1.60 4.21
N MET A 35 -4.76 -2.10 3.13
CA MET A 35 -5.33 -3.44 3.09
C MET A 35 -4.64 -4.22 1.97
N ILE A 36 -4.35 -5.48 2.22
CA ILE A 36 -3.78 -6.38 1.22
C ILE A 36 -4.65 -7.61 1.15
N ASN A 37 -5.17 -7.87 -0.03
CA ASN A 37 -6.06 -9.02 -0.29
C ASN A 37 -7.22 -9.09 0.72
N GLY A 38 -7.79 -7.93 1.03
CA GLY A 38 -8.95 -7.82 1.91
C GLY A 38 -8.63 -7.77 3.40
N GLU A 39 -7.36 -7.79 3.78
CA GLU A 39 -6.97 -7.75 5.19
C GLU A 39 -6.26 -6.45 5.53
N VAL A 40 -6.66 -5.84 6.65
CA VAL A 40 -6.00 -4.65 7.16
C VAL A 40 -4.61 -5.01 7.67
N VAL A 41 -3.61 -4.24 7.26
CA VAL A 41 -2.23 -4.38 7.75
C VAL A 41 -1.91 -3.18 8.61
N ARG A 42 -1.68 -3.41 9.90
CA ARG A 42 -1.34 -2.35 10.84
C ARG A 42 0.03 -1.76 10.50
N ARG A 43 0.18 -0.46 10.72
CA ARG A 43 1.45 0.20 10.44
C ARG A 43 2.63 -0.46 11.15
N SER A 44 2.43 -0.93 12.38
CA SER A 44 3.48 -1.62 13.14
C SER A 44 3.95 -2.93 12.47
N GLN A 45 3.17 -3.47 11.53
CA GLN A 45 3.46 -4.71 10.84
C GLN A 45 3.99 -4.49 9.42
N TRP A 46 3.98 -3.26 8.93
CA TRP A 46 4.35 -2.98 7.54
C TRP A 46 5.75 -3.49 7.20
N ASP A 47 6.70 -3.34 8.11
CA ASP A 47 8.09 -3.74 7.86
C ASP A 47 8.24 -5.26 7.68
N ALA A 48 7.32 -6.03 8.22
CA ALA A 48 7.35 -7.49 8.12
C ALA A 48 6.67 -8.01 6.86
N VAL A 49 5.98 -7.14 6.13
CA VAL A 49 5.19 -7.54 4.96
C VAL A 49 5.99 -7.32 3.69
N ARG A 50 5.99 -8.32 2.82
CA ARG A 50 6.54 -8.21 1.46
C ARG A 50 5.40 -8.37 0.47
N LEU A 51 5.30 -7.41 -0.45
CA LEU A 51 4.33 -7.47 -1.53
C LEU A 51 4.71 -8.56 -2.51
N LYS A 52 3.71 -9.18 -3.11
CA LYS A 52 3.89 -10.28 -4.06
C LYS A 52 3.18 -9.95 -5.36
N GLU A 53 3.63 -10.57 -6.43
CA GLU A 53 2.99 -10.45 -7.73
C GLU A 53 1.50 -10.74 -7.62
N GLY A 54 0.68 -9.82 -8.14
CA GLY A 54 -0.75 -9.98 -8.15
C GLY A 54 -1.50 -9.56 -6.89
N ASP A 55 -0.80 -9.11 -5.85
CA ASP A 55 -1.47 -8.65 -4.63
C ASP A 55 -2.43 -7.50 -4.93
N ALA A 56 -3.62 -7.58 -4.34
CA ALA A 56 -4.61 -6.51 -4.39
C ALA A 56 -4.44 -5.62 -3.15
N VAL A 57 -3.98 -4.42 -3.37
CA VAL A 57 -3.68 -3.47 -2.30
C VAL A 57 -4.68 -2.33 -2.34
N GLU A 58 -5.24 -1.99 -1.19
CA GLU A 58 -6.05 -0.79 -1.05
C GLU A 58 -5.33 0.21 -0.17
N LEU A 59 -5.18 1.41 -0.68
CA LEU A 59 -4.58 2.54 0.03
C LEU A 59 -5.69 3.54 0.32
N ILE A 60 -6.02 3.69 1.60
CA ILE A 60 -7.10 4.57 2.04
C ILE A 60 -6.48 5.74 2.76
N VAL A 61 -6.64 6.93 2.21
CA VAL A 61 -6.03 8.14 2.76
C VAL A 61 -7.06 8.91 3.56
N ALA A 62 -6.72 9.29 4.78
CA ALA A 62 -7.59 10.10 5.60
C ALA A 62 -7.73 11.48 4.98
N ALA A 63 -8.96 11.99 4.92
CA ALA A 63 -9.21 13.33 4.40
C ALA A 63 -8.68 14.37 5.38
N ALA A 64 -7.82 15.26 4.91
CA ALA A 64 -7.32 16.37 5.72
C ALA A 64 -8.42 17.39 5.94
N GLY A 65 -8.50 17.90 7.13
CA GLY A 65 -9.43 18.96 7.45
C GLY A 65 -10.90 18.54 7.42
N GLY A 66 -11.09 17.25 7.55
CA GLY A 66 -12.45 16.69 7.60
C GLY A 66 -13.25 17.24 8.76
#